data_6f850c6050e93591b8826050036b2828
#
_entry.id   6f850c6050e93591b8826050036b2828
#
_cell.length_a   1.000
_cell.length_b   1.000
_cell.length_c   1.000
_cell.angle_alpha   90.00
_cell.angle_beta   90.00
_cell.angle_gamma   90.00
#
_symmetry.space_group_name_H-M   'P 1'
#
loop_
_entity.id
_entity.type
_entity.pdbx_description
1 polymer ?
#
loop_
_entity_poly.entity_id
_entity_poly.type
_entity_poly.pdbx_seq_one_letter_code
_entity_poly.pdbx_strand_id
1 'polypeptide(L)'
;RNILDGTVFREPIVCSNVPRLVPNWTAPICIGRHAFGDQYRATDFVTKGKGKLTVKFEGEDGTVQEFEVYNFKGDGVALAMYNTDESIKGFARACFNQALSKKWPLYLSTKNTILKKYDGRFKDIFEEIYQADYKEKFVAAGIVYEHRLIDDMVASALKWNGNFVWACKNYDGDVQSDTVAQGFGSLGLMTSVLVTPDGQTMEAEAAHGTVTRHYRDHQAGKATSTNPIASIFAWTQGLAHRAKLDNNTDLATFTKTLERVCIETVEQGKMTKDLALLISKEAPYQTTQEFLASIDENFKKAMA
;
A
#
# COMPACT_ATOMS: atom_id res chain seq x y z
N ARG A 1 -10.50 2.98 -8.31
CA ARG A 1 -9.13 3.55 -8.42
C ARG A 1 -9.06 4.58 -9.53
N ASN A 2 -9.34 4.20 -10.77
CA ASN A 2 -9.21 5.11 -11.94
C ASN A 2 -10.17 6.31 -11.93
N ILE A 3 -11.36 6.19 -11.34
CA ILE A 3 -12.35 7.28 -11.26
C ILE A 3 -11.92 8.33 -10.24
N LEU A 4 -11.30 7.89 -9.14
CA LEU A 4 -10.90 8.76 -8.04
C LEU A 4 -9.47 9.31 -8.20
N ASP A 5 -8.72 8.82 -9.18
CA ASP A 5 -7.27 9.11 -9.37
C ASP A 5 -6.47 9.02 -8.07
N GLY A 6 -6.85 8.05 -7.22
CA GLY A 6 -6.31 7.91 -5.87
C GLY A 6 -5.01 7.10 -5.81
N THR A 7 -4.24 7.37 -4.78
CA THR A 7 -3.06 6.58 -4.39
C THR A 7 -3.47 5.53 -3.37
N VAL A 8 -3.02 4.29 -3.56
CA VAL A 8 -3.23 3.21 -2.60
C VAL A 8 -2.09 3.21 -1.58
N PHE A 9 -2.45 3.35 -0.31
CA PHE A 9 -1.52 3.17 0.81
C PHE A 9 -1.81 1.87 1.52
N ARG A 10 -0.78 1.05 1.70
CA ARG A 10 -0.82 -0.21 2.44
C ARG A 10 0.16 -0.16 3.59
N GLU A 11 -0.32 -0.46 4.77
CA GLU A 11 0.47 -0.39 6.00
C GLU A 11 0.17 -1.60 6.89
N PRO A 12 1.20 -2.28 7.41
CA PRO A 12 1.01 -3.39 8.32
C PRO A 12 0.56 -2.91 9.69
N ILE A 13 -0.34 -3.69 10.30
CA ILE A 13 -0.72 -3.58 11.70
C ILE A 13 0.31 -4.40 12.51
N VAL A 14 1.05 -3.73 13.37
CA VAL A 14 2.16 -4.36 14.10
C VAL A 14 1.70 -4.79 15.49
N CYS A 15 1.71 -6.11 15.73
CA CYS A 15 1.53 -6.72 17.07
C CYS A 15 2.88 -7.24 17.56
N SER A 16 3.29 -6.89 18.77
CA SER A 16 4.65 -7.16 19.28
C SER A 16 4.95 -8.66 19.43
N ASN A 17 3.93 -9.46 19.74
CA ASN A 17 4.01 -10.90 19.93
C ASN A 17 3.90 -11.74 18.65
N VAL A 18 3.58 -11.12 17.51
CA VAL A 18 3.55 -11.79 16.21
C VAL A 18 4.96 -11.78 15.62
N PRO A 19 5.59 -12.96 15.37
CA PRO A 19 6.93 -13.04 14.82
C PRO A 19 7.04 -12.40 13.43
N ARG A 20 8.07 -11.60 13.21
CA ARG A 20 8.39 -10.99 11.92
C ARG A 20 9.41 -11.84 11.18
N LEU A 21 9.25 -11.98 9.85
CA LEU A 21 10.25 -12.64 9.00
C LEU A 21 11.51 -11.77 8.84
N VAL A 22 11.36 -10.45 8.95
CA VAL A 22 12.49 -9.51 8.96
C VAL A 22 12.62 -8.94 10.37
N PRO A 23 13.60 -9.41 11.18
CA PRO A 23 13.71 -9.06 12.61
C PRO A 23 13.85 -7.56 12.89
N ASN A 24 14.47 -6.82 11.96
CA ASN A 24 14.68 -5.38 12.11
C ASN A 24 13.40 -4.54 11.93
N TRP A 25 12.33 -5.09 11.34
CA TRP A 25 11.09 -4.35 11.12
C TRP A 25 10.29 -4.20 12.41
N THR A 26 10.70 -3.27 13.24
CA THR A 26 10.09 -3.00 14.55
C THR A 26 8.97 -1.97 14.49
N ALA A 27 8.87 -1.26 13.37
CA ALA A 27 7.88 -0.22 13.12
C ALA A 27 7.29 -0.37 11.70
N PRO A 28 6.07 0.13 11.44
CA PRO A 28 5.41 -0.04 10.16
C PRO A 28 6.18 0.57 8.99
N ILE A 29 6.03 -0.05 7.81
CA ILE A 29 6.46 0.49 6.52
C ILE A 29 5.20 0.77 5.71
N CYS A 30 4.96 2.01 5.32
CA CYS A 30 3.81 2.39 4.53
C CYS A 30 4.17 2.39 3.04
N ILE A 31 3.59 1.47 2.27
CA ILE A 31 3.76 1.45 0.81
C ILE A 31 2.72 2.36 0.17
N GLY A 32 3.17 3.39 -0.55
CA GLY A 32 2.34 4.20 -1.44
C GLY A 32 2.42 3.67 -2.87
N ARG A 33 1.35 3.05 -3.37
CA ARG A 33 1.27 2.51 -4.72
C ARG A 33 0.58 3.48 -5.66
N HIS A 34 1.24 3.84 -6.76
CA HIS A 34 0.61 4.54 -7.87
C HIS A 34 -0.37 3.59 -8.58
N ALA A 35 -1.66 3.75 -8.35
CA ALA A 35 -2.67 2.81 -8.81
C ALA A 35 -3.18 3.08 -10.25
N PHE A 36 -2.36 3.68 -11.10
CA PHE A 36 -2.71 4.06 -12.47
C PHE A 36 -1.61 3.67 -13.46
N GLY A 37 -2.00 3.32 -14.68
CA GLY A 37 -1.10 3.11 -15.80
C GLY A 37 -0.15 1.93 -15.66
N ASP A 38 1.01 2.05 -16.29
CA ASP A 38 2.08 1.06 -16.32
C ASP A 38 1.59 -0.32 -16.85
N GLN A 39 2.08 -1.44 -16.32
CA GLN A 39 1.73 -2.79 -16.75
C GLN A 39 0.22 -3.10 -16.60
N TYR A 40 -0.49 -2.44 -15.69
CA TYR A 40 -1.93 -2.67 -15.43
C TYR A 40 -2.85 -2.04 -16.48
N ARG A 41 -2.32 -1.22 -17.39
CA ARG A 41 -3.00 -0.60 -18.52
C ARG A 41 -2.23 -0.79 -19.82
N ALA A 42 -1.36 -1.78 -19.85
CA ALA A 42 -0.58 -2.10 -21.03
C ALA A 42 -1.42 -2.73 -22.13
N THR A 43 -0.99 -2.49 -23.36
CA THR A 43 -1.41 -3.27 -24.51
C THR A 43 -0.32 -4.29 -24.81
N ASP A 44 -0.61 -5.56 -24.61
CA ASP A 44 0.32 -6.67 -24.86
C ASP A 44 -0.24 -7.65 -25.90
N PHE A 45 0.63 -8.25 -26.67
CA PHE A 45 0.25 -9.17 -27.72
C PHE A 45 1.38 -10.12 -28.13
N VAL A 46 1.00 -11.24 -28.72
CA VAL A 46 1.92 -12.21 -29.31
C VAL A 46 2.17 -11.86 -30.78
N THR A 47 3.42 -11.71 -31.17
CA THR A 47 3.80 -11.55 -32.58
C THR A 47 3.98 -12.91 -33.26
N LYS A 48 3.66 -12.98 -34.55
CA LYS A 48 3.83 -14.20 -35.35
C LYS A 48 4.75 -13.96 -36.54
N GLY A 49 5.78 -14.78 -36.64
CA GLY A 49 6.73 -14.71 -37.76
C GLY A 49 7.71 -13.54 -37.67
N LYS A 50 8.39 -13.27 -38.77
CA LYS A 50 9.32 -12.16 -38.92
C LYS A 50 8.56 -10.86 -39.11
N GLY A 51 9.00 -9.78 -38.48
CA GLY A 51 8.35 -8.48 -38.64
C GLY A 51 8.98 -7.38 -37.78
N LYS A 52 8.67 -6.15 -38.13
CA LYS A 52 9.15 -4.96 -37.43
C LYS A 52 8.11 -4.43 -36.45
N LEU A 53 8.51 -4.23 -35.21
CA LEU A 53 7.71 -3.54 -34.19
C LEU A 53 8.12 -2.09 -34.16
N THR A 54 7.12 -1.18 -34.27
CA THR A 54 7.29 0.25 -34.08
C THR A 54 6.31 0.78 -33.06
N VAL A 55 6.70 1.85 -32.36
CA VAL A 55 5.80 2.68 -31.53
C VAL A 55 5.66 4.02 -32.19
N LYS A 56 4.43 4.46 -32.43
CA LYS A 56 4.09 5.72 -33.07
C LYS A 56 3.22 6.56 -32.11
N PHE A 57 3.57 7.83 -31.98
CA PHE A 57 2.74 8.84 -31.34
C PHE A 57 2.34 9.89 -32.39
N GLU A 58 1.05 10.17 -32.46
CA GLU A 58 0.47 11.20 -33.34
C GLU A 58 -0.18 12.27 -32.47
N GLY A 59 0.43 13.45 -32.44
CA GLY A 59 -0.11 14.61 -31.74
C GLY A 59 -1.30 15.22 -32.50
N GLU A 60 -2.24 15.81 -31.78
CA GLU A 60 -3.37 16.56 -32.41
C GLU A 60 -2.90 17.74 -33.22
N ASP A 61 -1.71 18.28 -32.94
CA ASP A 61 -1.04 19.36 -33.69
C ASP A 61 -0.36 18.86 -34.99
N GLY A 62 -0.50 17.57 -35.31
CA GLY A 62 0.12 16.93 -36.45
C GLY A 62 1.56 16.47 -36.24
N THR A 63 2.11 16.61 -35.04
CA THR A 63 3.44 16.11 -34.71
C THR A 63 3.42 14.58 -34.73
N VAL A 64 4.40 13.98 -35.41
CA VAL A 64 4.55 12.51 -35.45
C VAL A 64 5.90 12.12 -34.88
N GLN A 65 5.90 11.19 -33.95
CA GLN A 65 7.09 10.52 -33.42
C GLN A 65 6.96 9.02 -33.67
N GLU A 66 7.93 8.42 -34.33
CA GLU A 66 7.95 6.99 -34.60
C GLU A 66 9.31 6.40 -34.23
N PHE A 67 9.28 5.29 -33.49
CA PHE A 67 10.47 4.61 -33.02
C PHE A 67 10.42 3.14 -33.40
N GLU A 68 11.46 2.63 -34.06
CA GLU A 68 11.65 1.20 -34.19
C GLU A 68 12.04 0.61 -32.82
N VAL A 69 11.26 -0.36 -32.36
CA VAL A 69 11.50 -1.03 -31.08
C VAL A 69 12.35 -2.28 -31.28
N TYR A 70 11.92 -3.14 -32.23
CA TYR A 70 12.61 -4.38 -32.51
C TYR A 70 12.27 -4.96 -33.88
N ASN A 71 13.18 -5.71 -34.47
CA ASN A 71 12.97 -6.43 -35.72
C ASN A 71 12.98 -7.93 -35.46
N PHE A 72 11.79 -8.52 -35.34
CA PHE A 72 11.59 -9.94 -35.00
C PHE A 72 12.07 -10.86 -36.14
N LYS A 73 12.86 -11.86 -35.78
CA LYS A 73 13.31 -12.92 -36.69
C LYS A 73 12.38 -14.16 -36.68
N GLY A 74 11.43 -14.21 -35.80
CA GLY A 74 10.44 -15.25 -35.60
C GLY A 74 9.34 -14.79 -34.64
N ASP A 75 8.59 -15.72 -34.05
CA ASP A 75 7.54 -15.44 -33.07
C ASP A 75 8.10 -14.76 -31.82
N GLY A 76 7.29 -13.94 -31.16
CA GLY A 76 7.66 -13.23 -29.95
C GLY A 76 6.48 -12.59 -29.22
N VAL A 77 6.77 -11.72 -28.30
CA VAL A 77 5.79 -10.95 -27.54
C VAL A 77 6.18 -9.48 -27.52
N ALA A 78 5.20 -8.60 -27.44
CA ALA A 78 5.42 -7.15 -27.31
C ALA A 78 4.43 -6.55 -26.33
N LEU A 79 4.82 -5.42 -25.72
CA LEU A 79 4.01 -4.69 -24.76
C LEU A 79 4.28 -3.19 -24.93
N ALA A 80 3.21 -2.38 -24.90
CA ALA A 80 3.28 -0.95 -24.75
C ALA A 80 2.51 -0.53 -23.49
N MET A 81 3.11 0.35 -22.70
CA MET A 81 2.50 0.92 -21.49
C MET A 81 2.66 2.44 -21.48
N TYR A 82 1.86 3.11 -20.67
CA TYR A 82 1.86 4.56 -20.56
C TYR A 82 1.58 5.04 -19.13
N ASN A 83 1.89 6.32 -18.91
CA ASN A 83 1.43 7.08 -17.75
C ASN A 83 1.22 8.53 -18.15
N THR A 84 0.61 9.33 -17.28
CA THR A 84 0.36 10.75 -17.53
C THR A 84 0.99 11.62 -16.45
N ASP A 85 1.44 12.81 -16.83
CA ASP A 85 1.99 13.78 -15.88
C ASP A 85 1.00 14.14 -14.78
N GLU A 86 -0.28 14.28 -15.11
CA GLU A 86 -1.34 14.61 -14.16
C GLU A 86 -1.47 13.54 -13.07
N SER A 87 -1.54 12.26 -13.47
CA SER A 87 -1.63 11.16 -12.54
C SER A 87 -0.37 11.04 -11.67
N ILE A 88 0.82 11.23 -12.25
CA ILE A 88 2.08 11.22 -11.50
C ILE A 88 2.11 12.36 -10.48
N LYS A 89 1.64 13.57 -10.84
CA LYS A 89 1.53 14.72 -9.92
C LYS A 89 0.58 14.44 -8.77
N GLY A 90 -0.59 13.85 -9.05
CA GLY A 90 -1.55 13.42 -8.04
C GLY A 90 -0.94 12.43 -7.07
N PHE A 91 -0.26 11.40 -7.58
CA PHE A 91 0.46 10.42 -6.80
C PHE A 91 1.55 11.05 -5.91
N ALA A 92 2.35 11.96 -6.45
CA ALA A 92 3.38 12.66 -5.69
C ALA A 92 2.78 13.44 -4.51
N ARG A 93 1.74 14.25 -4.77
CA ARG A 93 1.06 15.04 -3.72
C ARG A 93 0.47 14.16 -2.62
N ALA A 94 -0.18 13.06 -2.99
CA ALA A 94 -0.72 12.10 -2.03
C ALA A 94 0.39 11.51 -1.13
N CYS A 95 1.53 11.10 -1.71
CA CYS A 95 2.66 10.57 -0.96
C CYS A 95 3.31 11.60 -0.03
N PHE A 96 3.50 12.83 -0.49
CA PHE A 96 4.03 13.91 0.36
C PHE A 96 3.09 14.25 1.51
N ASN A 97 1.79 14.32 1.28
CA ASN A 97 0.78 14.56 2.31
C ASN A 97 0.75 13.41 3.33
N GLN A 98 0.85 12.16 2.88
CA GLN A 98 0.91 10.99 3.76
C GLN A 98 2.15 11.03 4.66
N ALA A 99 3.32 11.34 4.09
CA ALA A 99 4.57 11.47 4.84
C ALA A 99 4.49 12.56 5.91
N LEU A 100 3.96 13.73 5.57
CA LEU A 100 3.74 14.84 6.53
C LEU A 100 2.76 14.45 7.63
N SER A 101 1.64 13.79 7.28
CA SER A 101 0.64 13.34 8.26
C SER A 101 1.24 12.39 9.29
N LYS A 102 2.13 11.50 8.86
CA LYS A 102 2.82 10.52 9.72
C LYS A 102 4.09 11.09 10.38
N LYS A 103 4.61 12.19 9.87
CA LYS A 103 5.94 12.71 10.20
C LYS A 103 7.05 11.68 9.93
N TRP A 104 6.95 10.99 8.82
CA TRP A 104 7.91 9.98 8.38
C TRP A 104 8.61 10.42 7.10
N PRO A 105 9.87 10.02 6.88
CA PRO A 105 10.56 10.26 5.62
C PRO A 105 9.84 9.59 4.47
N LEU A 106 9.99 10.17 3.27
CA LEU A 106 9.45 9.66 2.02
C LEU A 106 10.56 9.23 1.07
N TYR A 107 10.49 8.01 0.59
CA TYR A 107 11.38 7.47 -0.44
C TYR A 107 10.57 7.12 -1.69
N LEU A 108 10.90 7.76 -2.83
CA LEU A 108 10.43 7.32 -4.14
C LEU A 108 11.42 6.33 -4.71
N SER A 109 10.97 5.18 -5.19
CA SER A 109 11.85 4.25 -5.91
C SER A 109 11.46 4.07 -7.37
N THR A 110 12.46 4.04 -8.24
CA THR A 110 12.32 3.81 -9.68
C THR A 110 13.53 3.04 -10.23
N LYS A 111 13.49 2.68 -11.50
CA LYS A 111 14.66 2.16 -12.23
C LYS A 111 15.06 3.12 -13.36
N ASN A 112 15.16 4.41 -13.06
CA ASN A 112 15.45 5.46 -14.05
C ASN A 112 16.82 5.34 -14.72
N THR A 113 17.72 4.54 -14.19
CA THR A 113 19.00 4.21 -14.86
C THR A 113 18.82 3.33 -16.09
N ILE A 114 17.73 2.58 -16.16
CA ILE A 114 17.32 1.73 -17.29
C ILE A 114 16.19 2.43 -18.07
N LEU A 115 15.08 2.74 -17.42
CA LEU A 115 13.93 3.43 -18.02
C LEU A 115 14.13 4.96 -17.92
N LYS A 116 15.15 5.48 -18.61
CA LYS A 116 15.64 6.85 -18.43
C LYS A 116 14.57 7.92 -18.64
N LYS A 117 13.66 7.73 -19.59
CA LYS A 117 12.58 8.67 -19.88
C LYS A 117 11.34 8.38 -19.05
N TYR A 118 10.88 7.13 -19.05
CA TYR A 118 9.65 6.74 -18.38
C TYR A 118 9.77 6.91 -16.85
N ASP A 119 10.70 6.23 -16.21
CA ASP A 119 10.95 6.35 -14.76
C ASP A 119 11.58 7.71 -14.40
N GLY A 120 12.38 8.27 -15.32
CA GLY A 120 12.92 9.62 -15.16
C GLY A 120 11.83 10.66 -15.00
N ARG A 121 10.69 10.54 -15.72
CA ARG A 121 9.58 11.48 -15.60
C ARG A 121 8.93 11.43 -14.20
N PHE A 122 8.79 10.26 -13.58
CA PHE A 122 8.35 10.13 -12.18
C PHE A 122 9.30 10.85 -11.22
N LYS A 123 10.60 10.59 -11.37
CA LYS A 123 11.62 11.24 -10.52
C LYS A 123 11.58 12.77 -10.67
N ASP A 124 11.52 13.28 -11.89
CA ASP A 124 11.56 14.71 -12.17
C ASP A 124 10.31 15.42 -11.62
N ILE A 125 9.10 14.86 -11.84
CA ILE A 125 7.84 15.41 -11.30
C ILE A 125 7.83 15.42 -9.77
N PHE A 126 8.28 14.35 -9.12
CA PHE A 126 8.38 14.32 -7.65
C PHE A 126 9.32 15.40 -7.14
N GLU A 127 10.49 15.58 -7.79
CA GLU A 127 11.46 16.61 -7.40
C GLU A 127 10.91 18.02 -7.62
N GLU A 128 10.27 18.30 -8.78
CA GLU A 128 9.62 19.57 -9.09
C GLU A 128 8.60 19.95 -7.98
N ILE A 129 7.71 19.01 -7.63
CA ILE A 129 6.66 19.22 -6.61
C ILE A 129 7.28 19.37 -5.21
N TYR A 130 8.28 18.57 -4.89
CA TYR A 130 8.97 18.67 -3.59
C TYR A 130 9.58 20.06 -3.40
N GLN A 131 10.35 20.52 -4.37
CA GLN A 131 11.01 21.84 -4.28
C GLN A 131 10.01 23.00 -4.23
N ALA A 132 8.90 22.92 -5.00
CA ALA A 132 7.91 23.98 -5.08
C ALA A 132 6.98 24.05 -3.86
N ASP A 133 6.47 22.89 -3.38
CA ASP A 133 5.30 22.88 -2.50
C ASP A 133 5.57 22.24 -1.10
N TYR A 134 6.62 21.42 -0.98
CA TYR A 134 6.78 20.55 0.21
C TYR A 134 8.09 20.70 0.97
N LYS A 135 9.15 21.21 0.37
CA LYS A 135 10.48 21.29 0.99
C LYS A 135 10.48 21.97 2.36
N GLU A 136 9.88 23.14 2.44
CA GLU A 136 9.82 23.89 3.70
C GLU A 136 9.02 23.13 4.76
N LYS A 137 7.91 22.47 4.36
CA LYS A 137 7.07 21.67 5.26
C LYS A 137 7.82 20.46 5.79
N PHE A 138 8.61 19.78 4.95
CA PHE A 138 9.43 18.63 5.32
C PHE A 138 10.55 19.05 6.29
N VAL A 139 11.22 20.14 6.01
CA VAL A 139 12.23 20.70 6.92
C VAL A 139 11.62 21.05 8.29
N ALA A 140 10.47 21.73 8.29
CA ALA A 140 9.77 22.08 9.54
C ALA A 140 9.28 20.85 10.31
N ALA A 141 8.95 19.76 9.63
CA ALA A 141 8.55 18.48 10.22
C ALA A 141 9.75 17.61 10.64
N GLY A 142 10.98 17.98 10.29
CA GLY A 142 12.19 17.21 10.57
C GLY A 142 12.29 15.89 9.79
N ILE A 143 11.66 15.81 8.60
CA ILE A 143 11.66 14.64 7.73
C ILE A 143 12.29 14.94 6.37
N VAL A 144 12.70 13.89 5.67
CA VAL A 144 13.39 14.00 4.38
C VAL A 144 12.60 13.32 3.24
N TYR A 145 12.85 13.81 2.03
CA TYR A 145 12.48 13.13 0.80
C TYR A 145 13.74 12.73 0.04
N GLU A 146 13.77 11.49 -0.44
CA GLU A 146 14.84 10.99 -1.31
C GLU A 146 14.26 10.15 -2.45
N HIS A 147 14.86 10.26 -3.64
CA HIS A 147 14.68 9.30 -4.72
C HIS A 147 15.79 8.25 -4.65
N ARG A 148 15.44 6.97 -4.77
CA ARG A 148 16.38 5.84 -4.79
C ARG A 148 16.12 4.90 -5.95
N LEU A 149 17.13 4.15 -6.38
CA LEU A 149 16.89 3.03 -7.28
C LEU A 149 16.16 1.92 -6.54
N ILE A 150 15.24 1.22 -7.22
CA ILE A 150 14.38 0.21 -6.59
C ILE A 150 15.18 -0.90 -5.90
N ASP A 151 16.27 -1.36 -6.48
CA ASP A 151 17.15 -2.38 -5.91
C ASP A 151 17.87 -1.88 -4.64
N ASP A 152 18.35 -0.64 -4.63
CA ASP A 152 18.93 -0.01 -3.44
C ASP A 152 17.85 0.20 -2.35
N MET A 153 16.66 0.62 -2.73
CA MET A 153 15.57 0.82 -1.78
C MET A 153 15.12 -0.50 -1.14
N VAL A 154 15.04 -1.60 -1.89
CA VAL A 154 14.78 -2.94 -1.33
C VAL A 154 15.86 -3.32 -0.32
N ALA A 155 17.13 -3.14 -0.67
CA ALA A 155 18.24 -3.44 0.24
C ALA A 155 18.22 -2.58 1.50
N SER A 156 17.84 -1.30 1.37
CA SER A 156 17.71 -0.37 2.49
C SER A 156 16.52 -0.75 3.38
N ALA A 157 15.37 -1.04 2.80
CA ALA A 157 14.15 -1.42 3.53
C ALA A 157 14.37 -2.66 4.42
N LEU A 158 15.13 -3.66 3.94
CA LEU A 158 15.48 -4.85 4.72
C LEU A 158 16.40 -4.56 5.91
N LYS A 159 17.15 -3.46 5.87
CA LYS A 159 18.10 -3.07 6.94
C LYS A 159 17.50 -2.08 7.94
N TRP A 160 16.50 -1.29 7.53
CA TRP A 160 15.89 -0.26 8.35
C TRP A 160 14.80 -0.83 9.25
N ASN A 161 14.45 -0.05 10.27
CA ASN A 161 13.50 -0.48 11.30
C ASN A 161 12.02 -0.25 10.94
N GLY A 162 11.75 0.54 9.91
CA GLY A 162 10.42 1.03 9.53
C GLY A 162 10.27 2.54 9.75
N ASN A 163 9.04 3.01 9.93
CA ASN A 163 8.67 4.43 10.07
C ASN A 163 9.04 5.26 8.82
N PHE A 164 8.75 4.77 7.66
CA PHE A 164 8.90 5.51 6.40
C PHE A 164 7.75 5.21 5.42
N VAL A 165 7.53 6.16 4.52
CA VAL A 165 6.63 5.99 3.37
C VAL A 165 7.48 5.65 2.15
N TRP A 166 7.12 4.57 1.47
CA TRP A 166 7.78 4.11 0.26
C TRP A 166 6.86 4.28 -0.94
N ALA A 167 7.09 5.31 -1.73
CA ALA A 167 6.36 5.57 -2.98
C ALA A 167 6.88 4.67 -4.10
N CYS A 168 6.00 3.87 -4.65
CA CYS A 168 6.28 2.88 -5.68
C CYS A 168 5.39 3.08 -6.91
N LYS A 169 5.92 2.85 -8.10
CA LYS A 169 5.12 2.69 -9.31
C LYS A 169 4.14 1.52 -9.17
N ASN A 170 3.20 1.41 -10.09
CA ASN A 170 2.05 0.52 -9.95
C ASN A 170 2.45 -0.94 -9.64
N TYR A 171 3.27 -1.56 -10.48
CA TYR A 171 3.71 -2.95 -10.29
C TYR A 171 4.62 -3.11 -9.07
N ASP A 172 5.60 -2.22 -8.91
CA ASP A 172 6.52 -2.25 -7.76
C ASP A 172 5.73 -2.15 -6.44
N GLY A 173 4.73 -1.26 -6.38
CA GLY A 173 3.88 -1.09 -5.20
C GLY A 173 2.99 -2.30 -4.90
N ASP A 174 2.51 -3.00 -5.92
CA ASP A 174 1.78 -4.25 -5.75
C ASP A 174 2.67 -5.31 -5.09
N VAL A 175 3.84 -5.56 -5.68
CA VAL A 175 4.77 -6.59 -5.20
C VAL A 175 5.36 -6.23 -3.83
N GLN A 176 5.78 -4.98 -3.63
CA GLN A 176 6.41 -4.56 -2.37
C GLN A 176 5.42 -4.51 -1.22
N SER A 177 4.16 -4.16 -1.45
CA SER A 177 3.16 -4.19 -0.37
C SER A 177 2.91 -5.61 0.14
N ASP A 178 2.86 -6.60 -0.74
CA ASP A 178 2.71 -8.00 -0.34
C ASP A 178 3.99 -8.52 0.35
N THR A 179 5.17 -8.14 -0.15
CA THR A 179 6.45 -8.47 0.49
C THR A 179 6.51 -7.92 1.92
N VAL A 180 6.11 -6.65 2.12
CA VAL A 180 6.07 -6.02 3.44
C VAL A 180 5.04 -6.72 4.34
N ALA A 181 3.85 -7.03 3.83
CA ALA A 181 2.82 -7.74 4.60
C ALA A 181 3.33 -9.09 5.12
N GLN A 182 3.96 -9.89 4.26
CA GLN A 182 4.53 -11.17 4.65
C GLN A 182 5.71 -10.99 5.62
N GLY A 183 6.54 -9.99 5.42
CA GLY A 183 7.66 -9.67 6.31
C GLY A 183 7.22 -9.33 7.73
N PHE A 184 6.04 -8.72 7.89
CA PHE A 184 5.39 -8.46 9.19
C PHE A 184 4.57 -9.63 9.72
N GLY A 185 4.50 -10.74 9.00
CA GLY A 185 3.94 -12.01 9.45
C GLY A 185 2.64 -12.43 8.78
N SER A 186 1.75 -11.52 8.41
CA SER A 186 0.45 -11.89 7.83
C SER A 186 -0.18 -10.78 7.00
N LEU A 187 -0.70 -11.15 5.83
CA LEU A 187 -1.57 -10.28 5.03
C LEU A 187 -2.87 -9.92 5.77
N GLY A 188 -3.32 -10.75 6.72
CA GLY A 188 -4.47 -10.47 7.60
C GLY A 188 -4.22 -9.32 8.60
N LEU A 189 -3.00 -8.83 8.69
CA LEU A 189 -2.60 -7.65 9.48
C LEU A 189 -2.23 -6.46 8.58
N MET A 190 -2.83 -6.35 7.40
CA MET A 190 -2.57 -5.22 6.50
C MET A 190 -3.88 -4.58 6.07
N THR A 191 -3.93 -3.26 6.18
CA THR A 191 -4.99 -2.42 5.61
C THR A 191 -4.57 -1.87 4.26
N SER A 192 -5.55 -1.56 3.43
CA SER A 192 -5.40 -0.86 2.16
C SER A 192 -6.34 0.33 2.14
N VAL A 193 -5.80 1.52 1.95
CA VAL A 193 -6.61 2.73 1.78
C VAL A 193 -6.24 3.40 0.46
N LEU A 194 -7.26 3.85 -0.27
CA LEU A 194 -7.10 4.70 -1.44
C LEU A 194 -7.48 6.12 -1.03
N VAL A 195 -6.58 7.06 -1.28
CA VAL A 195 -6.79 8.47 -0.95
C VAL A 195 -6.67 9.31 -2.21
N THR A 196 -7.64 10.21 -2.44
CA THR A 196 -7.57 11.17 -3.56
C THR A 196 -6.43 12.17 -3.38
N PRO A 197 -5.87 12.77 -4.46
CA PRO A 197 -4.77 13.72 -4.38
C PRO A 197 -5.04 14.93 -3.46
N ASP A 198 -6.30 15.36 -3.39
CA ASP A 198 -6.75 16.45 -2.50
C ASP A 198 -6.99 16.00 -1.05
N GLY A 199 -6.94 14.69 -0.79
CA GLY A 199 -7.18 14.12 0.52
C GLY A 199 -8.63 14.21 1.02
N GLN A 200 -9.60 14.53 0.17
CA GLN A 200 -11.01 14.69 0.57
C GLN A 200 -11.78 13.37 0.56
N THR A 201 -11.39 12.45 -0.30
CA THR A 201 -12.06 11.14 -0.41
C THR A 201 -11.10 10.01 -0.04
N MET A 202 -11.59 9.11 0.78
CA MET A 202 -10.90 7.88 1.16
C MET A 202 -11.80 6.68 0.92
N GLU A 203 -11.24 5.63 0.32
CA GLU A 203 -11.78 4.27 0.31
C GLU A 203 -10.86 3.40 1.15
N ALA A 204 -11.41 2.60 2.04
CA ALA A 204 -10.64 1.70 2.90
C ALA A 204 -11.14 0.26 2.78
N GLU A 205 -10.23 -0.69 2.67
CA GLU A 205 -10.53 -2.11 2.55
C GLU A 205 -9.51 -2.96 3.31
N ALA A 206 -9.85 -4.21 3.58
CA ALA A 206 -8.84 -5.21 3.95
C ALA A 206 -7.97 -5.53 2.74
N ALA A 207 -6.65 -5.63 2.92
CA ALA A 207 -5.71 -5.90 1.83
C ALA A 207 -5.74 -7.37 1.34
N HIS A 208 -6.72 -8.17 1.75
CA HIS A 208 -6.87 -9.58 1.41
C HIS A 208 -8.26 -9.86 0.82
N GLY A 209 -8.43 -11.05 0.23
CA GLY A 209 -9.69 -11.50 -0.35
C GLY A 209 -10.76 -11.88 0.69
N THR A 210 -11.91 -12.32 0.21
CA THR A 210 -13.13 -12.57 1.00
C THR A 210 -13.13 -13.87 1.82
N VAL A 211 -12.04 -14.63 1.83
CA VAL A 211 -11.87 -15.88 2.62
C VAL A 211 -13.05 -16.86 2.43
N THR A 212 -13.45 -17.08 1.20
CA THR A 212 -14.66 -17.84 0.82
C THR A 212 -14.72 -19.27 1.39
N ARG A 213 -13.55 -19.89 1.65
CA ARG A 213 -13.49 -21.23 2.26
C ARG A 213 -14.02 -21.21 3.68
N HIS A 214 -13.62 -20.25 4.51
CA HIS A 214 -14.11 -20.11 5.88
C HIS A 214 -15.62 -19.81 5.91
N TYR A 215 -16.11 -19.02 4.95
CA TYR A 215 -17.54 -18.75 4.86
C TYR A 215 -18.35 -20.02 4.55
N ARG A 216 -17.86 -20.86 3.61
CA ARG A 216 -18.50 -22.17 3.33
C ARG A 216 -18.47 -23.12 4.53
N ASP A 217 -17.36 -23.17 5.28
CA ASP A 217 -17.28 -23.95 6.50
C ASP A 217 -18.26 -23.44 7.55
N HIS A 218 -18.40 -22.12 7.72
CA HIS A 218 -19.38 -21.52 8.61
C HIS A 218 -20.82 -21.88 8.21
N GLN A 219 -21.16 -21.79 6.91
CA GLN A 219 -22.47 -22.18 6.39
C GLN A 219 -22.78 -23.67 6.65
N ALA A 220 -21.75 -24.51 6.67
CA ALA A 220 -21.85 -25.93 7.02
C ALA A 220 -21.91 -26.20 8.54
N GLY A 221 -22.03 -25.17 9.37
CA GLY A 221 -22.11 -25.30 10.83
C GLY A 221 -20.77 -25.59 11.51
N LYS A 222 -19.64 -25.47 10.82
CA LYS A 222 -18.31 -25.67 11.40
C LYS A 222 -17.83 -24.41 12.11
N ALA A 223 -17.11 -24.61 13.22
CA ALA A 223 -16.41 -23.49 13.87
C ALA A 223 -15.33 -22.94 12.96
N THR A 224 -15.27 -21.61 12.82
CA THR A 224 -14.29 -20.90 12.02
C THR A 224 -13.53 -19.90 12.86
N SER A 225 -12.27 -19.68 12.48
CA SER A 225 -11.40 -18.67 13.09
C SER A 225 -10.84 -17.79 11.99
N THR A 226 -11.64 -16.80 11.60
CA THR A 226 -11.30 -15.79 10.58
C THR A 226 -10.87 -14.52 11.28
N ASN A 227 -9.72 -13.97 10.91
CA ASN A 227 -9.19 -12.75 11.47
C ASN A 227 -9.98 -11.53 10.96
N PRO A 228 -10.67 -10.76 11.82
CA PRO A 228 -11.44 -9.58 11.43
C PRO A 228 -10.63 -8.27 11.48
N ILE A 229 -9.38 -8.29 11.95
CA ILE A 229 -8.61 -7.08 12.27
C ILE A 229 -8.50 -6.14 11.08
N ALA A 230 -8.10 -6.64 9.90
CA ALA A 230 -7.97 -5.80 8.71
C ALA A 230 -9.29 -5.14 8.31
N SER A 231 -10.43 -5.83 8.49
CA SER A 231 -11.76 -5.25 8.24
C SER A 231 -12.14 -4.20 9.28
N ILE A 232 -11.83 -4.44 10.56
CA ILE A 232 -12.04 -3.44 11.63
C ILE A 232 -11.23 -2.19 11.33
N PHE A 233 -9.95 -2.35 10.98
CA PHE A 233 -9.08 -1.21 10.64
C PHE A 233 -9.52 -0.48 9.38
N ALA A 234 -10.08 -1.18 8.38
CA ALA A 234 -10.67 -0.51 7.22
C ALA A 234 -11.80 0.44 7.65
N TRP A 235 -12.69 0.01 8.54
CA TRP A 235 -13.74 0.86 9.12
C TRP A 235 -13.16 2.00 9.95
N THR A 236 -12.21 1.74 10.84
CA THR A 236 -11.63 2.79 11.69
C THR A 236 -10.86 3.83 10.89
N GLN A 237 -10.14 3.43 9.83
CA GLN A 237 -9.46 4.36 8.92
C GLN A 237 -10.46 5.29 8.20
N GLY A 238 -11.54 4.74 7.66
CA GLY A 238 -12.61 5.53 7.03
C GLY A 238 -13.28 6.49 8.02
N LEU A 239 -13.60 6.03 9.23
CA LEU A 239 -14.18 6.84 10.29
C LEU A 239 -13.21 7.91 10.82
N ALA A 240 -11.91 7.59 10.94
CA ALA A 240 -10.88 8.56 11.34
C ALA A 240 -10.71 9.66 10.27
N HIS A 241 -10.80 9.29 9.00
CA HIS A 241 -10.81 10.27 7.92
C HIS A 241 -12.03 11.19 8.01
N ARG A 242 -13.22 10.64 8.25
CA ARG A 242 -14.44 11.43 8.47
C ARG A 242 -14.32 12.34 9.70
N ALA A 243 -13.77 11.80 10.80
CA ALA A 243 -13.53 12.58 12.02
C ALA A 243 -12.64 13.80 11.77
N LYS A 244 -11.59 13.64 10.95
CA LYS A 244 -10.71 14.73 10.54
C LYS A 244 -11.45 15.79 9.72
N LEU A 245 -12.26 15.40 8.75
CA LEU A 245 -13.02 16.32 7.90
C LEU A 245 -14.07 17.13 8.70
N ASP A 246 -14.69 16.50 9.71
CA ASP A 246 -15.73 17.12 10.55
C ASP A 246 -15.17 17.79 11.81
N ASN A 247 -13.86 17.69 12.08
CA ASN A 247 -13.25 18.08 13.36
C ASN A 247 -13.93 17.39 14.56
N ASN A 248 -14.35 16.12 14.40
CA ASN A 248 -15.02 15.34 15.42
C ASN A 248 -14.00 14.59 16.29
N THR A 249 -13.71 15.15 17.46
CA THR A 249 -12.72 14.60 18.41
C THR A 249 -13.18 13.29 19.04
N ASP A 250 -14.46 13.11 19.27
CA ASP A 250 -15.03 11.91 19.90
C ASP A 250 -14.90 10.72 18.94
N LEU A 251 -15.24 10.92 17.67
CA LEU A 251 -15.06 9.91 16.65
C LEU A 251 -13.56 9.56 16.43
N ALA A 252 -12.69 10.56 16.49
CA ALA A 252 -11.25 10.33 16.41
C ALA A 252 -10.71 9.52 17.61
N THR A 253 -11.23 9.76 18.81
CA THR A 253 -10.88 9.01 20.02
C THR A 253 -11.41 7.58 19.94
N PHE A 254 -12.66 7.40 19.51
CA PHE A 254 -13.26 6.08 19.27
C PHE A 254 -12.39 5.22 18.36
N THR A 255 -12.04 5.73 17.18
CA THR A 255 -11.26 4.97 16.19
C THR A 255 -9.88 4.57 16.72
N LYS A 256 -9.15 5.52 17.31
CA LYS A 256 -7.83 5.25 17.91
C LYS A 256 -7.88 4.24 19.04
N THR A 257 -8.91 4.32 19.89
CA THR A 257 -9.08 3.39 21.00
C THR A 257 -9.38 1.99 20.48
N LEU A 258 -10.24 1.86 19.46
CA LEU A 258 -10.58 0.56 18.88
C LEU A 258 -9.35 -0.11 18.22
N GLU A 259 -8.56 0.64 17.45
CA GLU A 259 -7.32 0.14 16.85
C GLU A 259 -6.32 -0.33 17.91
N ARG A 260 -6.09 0.47 18.94
CA ARG A 260 -5.22 0.12 20.07
C ARG A 260 -5.71 -1.14 20.76
N VAL A 261 -6.98 -1.24 21.07
CA VAL A 261 -7.58 -2.40 21.75
C VAL A 261 -7.46 -3.67 20.91
N CYS A 262 -7.62 -3.60 19.59
CA CYS A 262 -7.39 -4.75 18.73
C CYS A 262 -5.96 -5.29 18.85
N ILE A 263 -4.96 -4.40 18.81
CA ILE A 263 -3.54 -4.76 18.95
C ILE A 263 -3.28 -5.35 20.35
N GLU A 264 -3.70 -4.66 21.40
CA GLU A 264 -3.51 -5.10 22.80
C GLU A 264 -4.20 -6.47 23.07
N THR A 265 -5.34 -6.74 22.45
CA THR A 265 -6.04 -8.02 22.58
C THR A 265 -5.21 -9.17 22.00
N VAL A 266 -4.59 -8.95 20.82
CA VAL A 266 -3.66 -9.93 20.23
C VAL A 266 -2.42 -10.10 21.11
N GLU A 267 -1.84 -9.00 21.60
CA GLU A 267 -0.65 -9.02 22.46
C GLU A 267 -0.88 -9.71 23.82
N GLN A 268 -2.12 -9.72 24.31
CA GLN A 268 -2.55 -10.51 25.47
C GLN A 268 -2.70 -12.00 25.19
N GLY A 269 -2.42 -12.47 23.97
CA GLY A 269 -2.55 -13.86 23.55
C GLY A 269 -3.96 -14.28 23.12
N LYS A 270 -4.91 -13.34 23.03
CA LYS A 270 -6.25 -13.58 22.50
C LYS A 270 -6.26 -13.25 21.02
N MET A 271 -6.27 -14.25 20.17
CA MET A 271 -6.14 -14.07 18.72
C MET A 271 -6.79 -15.20 17.92
N THR A 272 -6.96 -14.98 16.63
CA THR A 272 -7.45 -15.99 15.69
C THR A 272 -6.35 -16.97 15.30
N LYS A 273 -6.76 -18.09 14.72
CA LYS A 273 -5.89 -19.24 14.41
C LYS A 273 -4.72 -18.88 13.49
N ASP A 274 -4.94 -18.01 12.51
CA ASP A 274 -3.91 -17.55 11.57
C ASP A 274 -2.72 -16.89 12.30
N LEU A 275 -2.99 -16.03 13.28
CA LEU A 275 -1.95 -15.37 14.09
C LEU A 275 -1.32 -16.31 15.12
N ALA A 276 -2.12 -17.14 15.76
CA ALA A 276 -1.63 -18.12 16.74
C ALA A 276 -0.60 -19.08 16.11
N LEU A 277 -0.89 -19.58 14.91
CA LEU A 277 0.01 -20.48 14.17
C LEU A 277 1.34 -19.83 13.74
N LEU A 278 1.42 -18.49 13.67
CA LEU A 278 2.69 -17.79 13.45
C LEU A 278 3.58 -17.84 14.69
N ILE A 279 2.99 -17.89 15.88
CA ILE A 279 3.72 -17.96 17.16
C ILE A 279 4.19 -19.37 17.44
N SER A 280 3.27 -20.34 17.48
CA SER A 280 3.58 -21.76 17.59
C SER A 280 2.42 -22.64 17.08
N LYS A 281 2.72 -23.92 16.76
CA LYS A 281 1.69 -24.88 16.32
C LYS A 281 0.68 -25.21 17.42
N GLU A 282 1.09 -25.08 18.68
CA GLU A 282 0.31 -25.38 19.88
C GLU A 282 -0.30 -24.13 20.51
N ALA A 283 -0.09 -22.93 19.94
CA ALA A 283 -0.62 -21.70 20.50
C ALA A 283 -2.16 -21.74 20.54
N PRO A 284 -2.77 -21.38 21.69
CA PRO A 284 -4.22 -21.31 21.79
C PRO A 284 -4.77 -20.23 20.86
N TYR A 285 -5.95 -20.48 20.31
CA TYR A 285 -6.63 -19.50 19.45
C TYR A 285 -8.12 -19.45 19.77
N GLN A 286 -8.75 -18.36 19.37
CA GLN A 286 -10.17 -18.11 19.49
C GLN A 286 -10.87 -18.29 18.15
N THR A 287 -12.15 -18.68 18.19
CA THR A 287 -13.04 -18.54 17.04
C THR A 287 -13.24 -17.06 16.71
N THR A 288 -13.77 -16.75 15.52
CA THR A 288 -14.08 -15.36 15.13
C THR A 288 -14.97 -14.67 16.16
N GLN A 289 -16.02 -15.35 16.64
CA GLN A 289 -16.98 -14.80 17.60
C GLN A 289 -16.35 -14.55 18.97
N GLU A 290 -15.54 -15.48 19.48
CA GLU A 290 -14.83 -15.32 20.76
C GLU A 290 -13.84 -14.17 20.70
N PHE A 291 -13.13 -14.02 19.55
CA PHE A 291 -12.18 -12.94 19.37
C PHE A 291 -12.87 -11.57 19.30
N LEU A 292 -13.97 -11.47 18.57
CA LEU A 292 -14.80 -10.25 18.53
C LEU A 292 -15.37 -9.90 19.92
N ALA A 293 -15.80 -10.90 20.70
CA ALA A 293 -16.27 -10.69 22.07
C ALA A 293 -15.14 -10.20 22.99
N SER A 294 -13.93 -10.72 22.81
CA SER A 294 -12.74 -10.25 23.56
C SER A 294 -12.38 -8.81 23.23
N ILE A 295 -12.46 -8.42 21.96
CA ILE A 295 -12.25 -7.02 21.55
C ILE A 295 -13.35 -6.10 22.15
N ASP A 296 -14.62 -6.49 22.07
CA ASP A 296 -15.75 -5.72 22.62
C ASP A 296 -15.62 -5.48 24.12
N GLU A 297 -15.27 -6.54 24.89
CA GLU A 297 -15.04 -6.44 26.33
C GLU A 297 -13.88 -5.47 26.65
N ASN A 298 -12.73 -5.62 25.97
CA ASN A 298 -11.58 -4.76 26.19
C ASN A 298 -11.87 -3.31 25.74
N PHE A 299 -12.62 -3.13 24.65
CA PHE A 299 -13.01 -1.82 24.16
C PHE A 299 -13.94 -1.08 25.15
N LYS A 300 -14.97 -1.75 25.67
CA LYS A 300 -15.84 -1.19 26.72
C LYS A 300 -15.08 -0.72 27.94
N LYS A 301 -14.09 -1.52 28.39
CA LYS A 301 -13.19 -1.13 29.50
C LYS A 301 -12.32 0.09 29.18
N ALA A 302 -11.87 0.20 27.94
CA ALA A 302 -11.00 1.30 27.51
C ALA A 302 -11.74 2.62 27.25
N MET A 303 -13.06 2.56 27.05
CA MET A 303 -13.92 3.73 26.82
C MET A 303 -14.66 4.18 28.10
N ALA A 304 -14.69 3.38 29.18
CA ALA A 304 -15.26 3.71 30.47
C ALA A 304 -14.33 4.67 31.26
#